data_e60825488dfb7feb45168f8a8fde19cd
#
_entry.id   e60825488dfb7feb45168f8a8fde19cd
#
_cell.length_a   1.000
_cell.length_b   1.000
_cell.length_c   1.000
_cell.angle_alpha   90.00
_cell.angle_beta   90.00
_cell.angle_gamma   90.00
#
_symmetry.space_group_name_H-M   'P 1'
#
loop_
_entity.id
_entity.type
_entity.pdbx_description
1 polymer ?
#
loop_
_entity_poly.entity_id
_entity_poly.type
_entity_poly.pdbx_seq_one_letter_code
_entity_poly.pdbx_strand_id
1 'polypeptide(L)'
;CMPRFDSSFIFGSLLDKKKGGEFSIRPNNNNYTSKQYYLKNTNILATEFEMREGKFRVLDFAPRFSQYDRYFKPLMLFRKIELIEGDPYIVVICNPVDNYGKNRPETVMGSNHIRYLNLSSQIRLTTDIPLNYILNKKAFLLNETHYIVFSYGVPLEAPLVETSEHFLNKTHDYWINWVKSTSIPYIYQDEVIRSALVLKLHQ
;
A
#
# COMPACT_ATOMS: atom_id res chain seq x y z
N CYS A 1 -9.78 2.16 -6.47
CA CYS A 1 -10.93 1.33 -6.87
C CYS A 1 -10.55 -0.14 -6.73
N MET A 2 -11.43 -0.94 -6.18
CA MET A 2 -11.31 -2.41 -6.08
C MET A 2 -12.70 -3.00 -6.24
N PRO A 3 -12.87 -4.14 -6.91
CA PRO A 3 -11.83 -5.01 -7.47
C PRO A 3 -11.26 -4.53 -8.81
N ARG A 4 -11.95 -3.62 -9.50
CA ARG A 4 -11.61 -3.14 -10.83
C ARG A 4 -11.43 -1.62 -10.83
N PHE A 5 -10.76 -1.07 -11.86
CA PHE A 5 -10.53 0.38 -11.98
C PHE A 5 -11.82 1.20 -12.17
N ASP A 6 -12.88 0.57 -12.68
CA ASP A 6 -14.22 1.14 -12.89
C ASP A 6 -15.17 0.94 -11.69
N SER A 7 -14.72 0.28 -10.63
CA SER A 7 -15.49 0.11 -9.39
C SER A 7 -15.54 1.41 -8.58
N SER A 8 -16.47 1.48 -7.60
CA SER A 8 -16.48 2.59 -6.65
C SER A 8 -15.14 2.68 -5.90
N PHE A 9 -14.74 3.89 -5.57
CA PHE A 9 -13.51 4.06 -4.80
C PHE A 9 -13.69 3.59 -3.35
N ILE A 10 -12.62 3.04 -2.80
CA ILE A 10 -12.49 2.72 -1.37
C ILE A 10 -11.79 3.88 -0.65
N PHE A 11 -10.81 4.48 -1.34
CA PHE A 11 -10.06 5.65 -0.89
C PHE A 11 -10.09 6.70 -1.99
N GLY A 12 -10.80 7.78 -1.77
CA GLY A 12 -11.00 8.85 -2.74
C GLY A 12 -10.89 10.24 -2.12
N SER A 13 -10.01 10.42 -1.12
CA SER A 13 -9.78 11.71 -0.44
C SER A 13 -9.31 12.84 -1.38
N LEU A 14 -8.75 12.50 -2.56
CA LEU A 14 -8.44 13.48 -3.60
C LEU A 14 -9.69 14.09 -4.23
N LEU A 15 -10.80 13.35 -4.29
CA LEU A 15 -12.07 13.80 -4.84
C LEU A 15 -12.91 14.52 -3.77
N ASP A 16 -12.95 13.98 -2.57
CA ASP A 16 -13.67 14.55 -1.43
C ASP A 16 -12.93 14.24 -0.12
N LYS A 17 -12.31 15.26 0.46
CA LYS A 17 -11.55 15.13 1.73
C LYS A 17 -12.40 14.68 2.91
N LYS A 18 -13.72 14.95 2.91
CA LYS A 18 -14.61 14.64 4.03
C LYS A 18 -15.26 13.26 3.90
N LYS A 19 -15.63 12.86 2.68
CA LYS A 19 -16.43 11.65 2.42
C LYS A 19 -15.64 10.57 1.69
N GLY A 20 -14.51 10.90 1.05
CA GLY A 20 -13.80 10.04 0.11
C GLY A 20 -13.04 8.87 0.73
N GLY A 21 -12.94 8.79 2.05
CA GLY A 21 -12.09 7.78 2.68
C GLY A 21 -10.59 8.08 2.51
N GLU A 22 -9.78 7.56 3.42
CA GLU A 22 -8.34 7.85 3.46
C GLU A 22 -7.53 6.63 3.87
N PHE A 23 -6.42 6.37 3.19
CA PHE A 23 -5.39 5.46 3.65
C PHE A 23 -4.02 6.13 3.54
N SER A 24 -3.60 6.78 4.61
CA SER A 24 -2.36 7.54 4.65
C SER A 24 -1.42 7.08 5.76
N ILE A 25 -0.12 7.23 5.49
CA ILE A 25 0.98 7.09 6.44
C ILE A 25 1.77 8.37 6.32
N ARG A 26 1.93 9.10 7.42
CA ARG A 26 2.59 10.40 7.40
C ARG A 26 3.24 10.74 8.73
N PRO A 27 4.20 11.68 8.75
CA PRO A 27 4.69 12.26 10.00
C PRO A 27 3.56 12.84 10.85
N ASN A 28 3.74 12.83 12.16
CA ASN A 28 2.80 13.43 13.10
C ASN A 28 2.77 14.97 13.01
N ASN A 29 3.86 15.59 12.61
CA ASN A 29 3.96 17.02 12.41
C ASN A 29 3.83 17.41 10.93
N ASN A 30 3.65 18.70 10.63
CA ASN A 30 3.54 19.21 9.27
C ASN A 30 4.87 19.76 8.72
N ASN A 31 5.94 19.72 9.53
CA ASN A 31 7.25 20.23 9.15
C ASN A 31 8.14 19.08 8.67
N TYR A 32 7.90 18.63 7.44
CA TYR A 32 8.67 17.57 6.80
C TYR A 32 8.78 17.82 5.30
N THR A 33 9.77 17.20 4.68
CA THR A 33 9.87 17.06 3.23
C THR A 33 9.51 15.64 2.83
N SER A 34 8.98 15.48 1.63
CA SER A 34 8.69 14.15 1.09
C SER A 34 9.14 14.03 -0.36
N LYS A 35 9.63 12.85 -0.70
CA LYS A 35 10.01 12.48 -2.06
C LYS A 35 9.31 11.18 -2.43
N GLN A 36 8.69 11.14 -3.60
CA GLN A 36 8.00 9.96 -4.09
C GLN A 36 8.57 9.53 -5.45
N TYR A 37 8.86 8.25 -5.59
CA TYR A 37 9.40 7.67 -6.81
C TYR A 37 9.08 6.17 -6.88
N TYR A 38 9.05 5.62 -8.08
CA TYR A 38 9.01 4.18 -8.26
C TYR A 38 10.42 3.58 -8.17
N LEU A 39 10.54 2.41 -7.56
CA LEU A 39 11.77 1.63 -7.69
C LEU A 39 11.99 1.34 -9.17
N LYS A 40 13.26 1.44 -9.62
CA LYS A 40 13.60 1.39 -11.04
C LYS A 40 12.99 0.16 -11.73
N ASN A 41 12.30 0.37 -12.83
CA ASN A 41 11.66 -0.66 -13.66
C ASN A 41 10.61 -1.50 -12.92
N THR A 42 9.93 -0.96 -11.91
CA THR A 42 8.89 -1.64 -11.15
C THR A 42 7.63 -0.79 -11.00
N ASN A 43 6.56 -1.41 -10.47
CA ASN A 43 5.39 -0.72 -9.93
C ASN A 43 5.39 -0.72 -8.38
N ILE A 44 6.56 -0.74 -7.76
CA ILE A 44 6.73 -0.56 -6.32
C ILE A 44 7.00 0.93 -6.08
N LEU A 45 6.08 1.58 -5.38
CA LEU A 45 6.17 3.01 -5.08
C LEU A 45 6.89 3.21 -3.76
N ALA A 46 7.93 4.05 -3.76
CA ALA A 46 8.62 4.49 -2.57
C ALA A 46 8.22 5.92 -2.24
N THR A 47 7.85 6.18 -1.00
CA THR A 47 7.63 7.52 -0.45
C THR A 47 8.55 7.71 0.74
N GLU A 48 9.54 8.56 0.61
CA GLU A 48 10.46 8.93 1.69
C GLU A 48 9.96 10.19 2.38
N PHE A 49 10.05 10.19 3.70
CA PHE A 49 9.74 11.33 4.56
C PHE A 49 10.98 11.68 5.37
N GLU A 50 11.33 12.96 5.38
CA GLU A 50 12.46 13.51 6.13
C GLU A 50 11.98 14.66 7.00
N MET A 51 12.30 14.59 8.28
CA MET A 51 11.93 15.55 9.31
C MET A 51 13.07 15.69 10.31
N ARG A 52 12.96 16.67 11.20
CA ARG A 52 13.99 16.92 12.21
C ARG A 52 14.27 15.71 13.11
N GLU A 53 13.25 14.95 13.43
CA GLU A 53 13.29 13.80 14.35
C GLU A 53 13.84 12.54 13.69
N GLY A 54 13.93 12.50 12.34
CA GLY A 54 14.43 11.33 11.63
C GLY A 54 13.86 11.18 10.22
N LYS A 55 14.12 10.00 9.64
CA LYS A 55 13.73 9.67 8.28
C LYS A 55 13.14 8.27 8.21
N PHE A 56 12.07 8.12 7.44
CA PHE A 56 11.49 6.81 7.14
C PHE A 56 11.01 6.73 5.70
N ARG A 57 10.80 5.52 5.21
CA ARG A 57 10.31 5.22 3.87
C ARG A 57 9.10 4.29 3.93
N VAL A 58 8.14 4.54 3.06
CA VAL A 58 7.02 3.63 2.82
C VAL A 58 7.18 3.02 1.43
N LEU A 59 7.16 1.69 1.34
CA LEU A 59 7.09 0.96 0.09
C LEU A 59 5.67 0.42 -0.09
N ASP A 60 5.02 0.86 -1.17
CA ASP A 60 3.66 0.47 -1.53
C ASP A 60 3.68 -0.42 -2.77
N PHE A 61 3.07 -1.61 -2.68
CA PHE A 61 2.98 -2.52 -3.82
C PHE A 61 1.75 -3.43 -3.77
N ALA A 62 1.25 -3.81 -4.95
CA ALA A 62 0.30 -4.88 -5.12
C ALA A 62 1.05 -6.15 -5.57
N PRO A 63 0.97 -7.27 -4.86
CA PRO A 63 1.70 -8.49 -5.20
C PRO A 63 1.35 -8.98 -6.61
N ARG A 64 2.38 -9.26 -7.39
CA ARG A 64 2.24 -9.83 -8.72
C ARG A 64 3.47 -10.64 -9.10
N PHE A 65 3.30 -11.95 -9.28
CA PHE A 65 4.38 -12.85 -9.68
C PHE A 65 3.83 -14.16 -10.22
N SER A 66 4.67 -14.94 -10.91
CA SER A 66 4.31 -16.27 -11.38
C SER A 66 4.48 -17.30 -10.27
N GLN A 67 3.47 -18.14 -10.07
CA GLN A 67 3.48 -19.26 -9.12
C GLN A 67 2.75 -20.45 -9.75
N TYR A 68 3.40 -21.60 -9.88
CA TYR A 68 2.85 -22.82 -10.47
C TYR A 68 2.17 -22.57 -11.83
N ASP A 69 2.88 -21.93 -12.76
CA ASP A 69 2.41 -21.57 -14.12
C ASP A 69 1.18 -20.63 -14.15
N ARG A 70 0.85 -20.01 -13.04
CA ARG A 70 -0.24 -19.02 -12.94
C ARG A 70 0.30 -17.69 -12.41
N TYR A 71 -0.37 -16.61 -12.79
CA TYR A 71 -0.11 -15.32 -12.19
C TYR A 71 -0.84 -15.19 -10.85
N PHE A 72 -0.06 -15.05 -9.78
CA PHE A 72 -0.58 -14.68 -8.47
C PHE A 72 -0.68 -13.15 -8.40
N LYS A 73 -1.88 -12.64 -8.35
CA LYS A 73 -2.21 -11.21 -8.26
C LYS A 73 -3.43 -10.99 -7.36
N PRO A 74 -3.27 -11.19 -6.05
CA PRO A 74 -4.37 -10.99 -5.11
C PRO A 74 -4.78 -9.52 -5.05
N LEU A 75 -6.05 -9.28 -4.70
CA LEU A 75 -6.54 -7.91 -4.46
C LEU A 75 -6.07 -7.43 -3.09
N MET A 76 -4.78 -7.16 -2.99
CA MET A 76 -4.12 -6.72 -1.77
C MET A 76 -3.18 -5.56 -2.07
N LEU A 77 -3.09 -4.63 -1.13
CA LEU A 77 -2.09 -3.58 -1.09
C LEU A 77 -1.20 -3.82 0.13
N PHE A 78 0.08 -4.00 -0.12
CA PHE A 78 1.11 -4.10 0.91
C PHE A 78 1.79 -2.75 1.08
N ARG A 79 2.02 -2.38 2.34
CA ARG A 79 2.72 -1.16 2.74
C ARG A 79 3.77 -1.53 3.77
N LYS A 80 5.04 -1.43 3.41
CA LYS A 80 6.18 -1.62 4.30
C LYS A 80 6.66 -0.26 4.77
N ILE A 81 6.74 -0.03 6.07
CA ILE A 81 7.22 1.20 6.70
C ILE A 81 8.61 0.93 7.25
N GLU A 82 9.63 1.47 6.64
CA GLU A 82 11.03 1.26 7.00
C GLU A 82 11.58 2.46 7.74
N LEU A 83 12.05 2.27 8.97
CA LEU A 83 12.86 3.26 9.66
C LEU A 83 14.23 3.36 8.95
N ILE A 84 14.65 4.57 8.58
CA ILE A 84 15.97 4.83 7.99
C ILE A 84 16.91 5.39 9.04
N GLU A 85 16.46 6.41 9.79
CA GLU A 85 17.26 7.01 10.86
C GLU A 85 16.40 7.79 11.86
N GLY A 86 16.92 7.97 13.07
CA GLY A 86 16.30 8.78 14.12
C GLY A 86 15.06 8.13 14.75
N ASP A 87 14.24 8.98 15.37
CA ASP A 87 13.08 8.59 16.16
C ASP A 87 11.80 9.30 15.66
N PRO A 88 11.37 9.08 14.39
CA PRO A 88 10.22 9.77 13.84
C PRO A 88 8.91 9.28 14.46
N TYR A 89 8.01 10.22 14.78
CA TYR A 89 6.63 9.91 15.14
C TYR A 89 5.75 9.94 13.90
N ILE A 90 5.01 8.85 13.69
CA ILE A 90 4.14 8.68 12.53
C ILE A 90 2.68 8.47 12.91
N VAL A 91 1.79 8.78 11.98
CA VAL A 91 0.35 8.49 12.08
C VAL A 91 -0.06 7.63 10.90
N VAL A 92 -0.78 6.57 11.18
CA VAL A 92 -1.42 5.70 10.18
C VAL A 92 -2.92 5.90 10.24
N ILE A 93 -3.53 6.21 9.12
CA ILE A 93 -4.97 6.39 8.97
C ILE A 93 -5.47 5.40 7.93
N CYS A 94 -6.46 4.60 8.27
CA CYS A 94 -7.16 3.73 7.33
C CYS A 94 -8.67 3.82 7.55
N ASN A 95 -9.35 4.60 6.70
CA ASN A 95 -10.78 4.84 6.73
C ASN A 95 -11.38 4.50 5.35
N PRO A 96 -11.59 3.24 5.03
CA PRO A 96 -12.22 2.86 3.76
C PRO A 96 -13.69 3.32 3.72
N VAL A 97 -14.19 3.54 2.52
CA VAL A 97 -15.59 3.85 2.24
C VAL A 97 -16.10 3.00 1.09
N ASP A 98 -17.39 2.98 0.87
CA ASP A 98 -18.01 2.28 -0.24
C ASP A 98 -19.08 3.15 -0.90
N ASN A 99 -19.53 2.70 -2.09
CA ASN A 99 -20.58 3.37 -2.85
C ASN A 99 -20.35 4.88 -2.98
N TYR A 100 -19.15 5.24 -3.47
CA TYR A 100 -18.74 6.65 -3.69
C TYR A 100 -18.81 7.51 -2.41
N GLY A 101 -18.43 6.93 -1.26
CA GLY A 101 -18.40 7.61 0.02
C GLY A 101 -19.73 7.74 0.74
N LYS A 102 -20.79 7.09 0.23
CA LYS A 102 -22.11 7.07 0.87
C LYS A 102 -22.16 6.14 2.09
N ASN A 103 -21.42 5.02 2.01
CA ASN A 103 -21.39 4.01 3.06
C ASN A 103 -20.05 4.06 3.82
N ARG A 104 -20.12 4.04 5.14
CA ARG A 104 -18.98 3.89 6.04
C ARG A 104 -19.09 2.56 6.75
N PRO A 105 -17.98 1.82 6.88
CA PRO A 105 -18.01 0.55 7.57
C PRO A 105 -18.12 0.70 9.08
N GLU A 106 -18.65 -0.33 9.70
CA GLU A 106 -18.36 -0.63 11.09
C GLU A 106 -17.01 -1.34 11.19
N THR A 107 -16.27 -1.09 12.26
CA THR A 107 -14.95 -1.69 12.48
C THR A 107 -14.99 -2.70 13.60
N VAL A 108 -14.43 -3.89 13.35
CA VAL A 108 -14.26 -4.94 14.34
C VAL A 108 -12.78 -5.25 14.46
N MET A 109 -12.25 -5.15 15.67
CA MET A 109 -10.86 -5.41 15.98
C MET A 109 -10.64 -6.90 16.28
N GLY A 110 -9.64 -7.50 15.63
CA GLY A 110 -9.10 -8.82 15.97
C GLY A 110 -7.79 -8.71 16.75
N SER A 111 -6.97 -9.75 16.73
CA SER A 111 -5.65 -9.76 17.39
C SER A 111 -4.63 -8.87 16.67
N ASN A 112 -4.51 -9.03 15.36
CA ASN A 112 -3.57 -8.31 14.48
C ASN A 112 -4.23 -7.72 13.24
N HIS A 113 -5.56 -7.52 13.28
CA HIS A 113 -6.30 -7.03 12.12
C HIS A 113 -7.56 -6.26 12.50
N ILE A 114 -7.96 -5.37 11.60
CA ILE A 114 -9.23 -4.64 11.63
C ILE A 114 -10.08 -5.17 10.47
N ARG A 115 -11.30 -5.62 10.75
CA ARG A 115 -12.30 -5.94 9.73
C ARG A 115 -13.24 -4.76 9.56
N TYR A 116 -13.51 -4.42 8.30
CA TYR A 116 -14.45 -3.39 7.92
C TYR A 116 -15.73 -4.07 7.43
N LEU A 117 -16.80 -3.95 8.21
CA LEU A 117 -18.09 -4.59 7.96
C LEU A 117 -19.05 -3.65 7.22
N ASN A 118 -20.16 -4.22 6.72
CA ASN A 118 -21.24 -3.47 6.04
C ASN A 118 -20.78 -2.74 4.77
N LEU A 119 -19.79 -3.30 4.08
CA LEU A 119 -19.36 -2.89 2.76
C LEU A 119 -19.78 -3.92 1.72
N SER A 120 -19.72 -3.55 0.44
CA SER A 120 -20.05 -4.44 -0.69
C SER A 120 -19.13 -5.68 -0.77
N SER A 121 -17.98 -5.65 -0.12
CA SER A 121 -17.07 -6.78 -0.02
C SER A 121 -16.38 -6.82 1.33
N GLN A 122 -15.82 -7.98 1.67
CA GLN A 122 -15.04 -8.15 2.89
C GLN A 122 -13.70 -7.41 2.75
N ILE A 123 -13.48 -6.41 3.60
CA ILE A 123 -12.23 -5.65 3.66
C ILE A 123 -11.56 -5.88 5.01
N ARG A 124 -10.24 -6.11 4.96
CA ARG A 124 -9.44 -6.35 6.17
C ARG A 124 -8.11 -5.62 6.07
N LEU A 125 -7.71 -5.00 7.16
CA LEU A 125 -6.37 -4.48 7.40
C LEU A 125 -5.65 -5.42 8.37
N THR A 126 -4.54 -6.00 7.96
CA THR A 126 -3.67 -6.85 8.81
C THR A 126 -2.36 -6.12 9.04
N THR A 127 -1.86 -6.05 10.28
CA THR A 127 -0.66 -5.30 10.63
C THR A 127 -0.03 -5.81 11.92
N ASP A 128 1.25 -5.52 12.11
CA ASP A 128 2.01 -5.68 13.37
C ASP A 128 1.96 -4.41 14.25
N ILE A 129 1.46 -3.29 13.71
CA ILE A 129 1.24 -2.07 14.51
C ILE A 129 0.09 -2.29 15.49
N PRO A 130 0.21 -1.89 16.77
CA PRO A 130 -0.90 -1.97 17.72
C PRO A 130 -2.15 -1.25 17.18
N LEU A 131 -3.24 -1.98 17.01
CA LEU A 131 -4.45 -1.53 16.28
C LEU A 131 -5.06 -0.25 16.85
N ASN A 132 -4.88 0.00 18.15
CA ASN A 132 -5.37 1.21 18.80
C ASN A 132 -4.76 2.50 18.23
N TYR A 133 -3.52 2.46 17.72
CA TYR A 133 -2.94 3.64 17.07
C TYR A 133 -3.65 3.97 15.77
N ILE A 134 -4.01 2.95 14.99
CA ILE A 134 -4.71 3.13 13.71
C ILE A 134 -6.17 3.55 13.94
N LEU A 135 -6.90 2.85 14.82
CA LEU A 135 -8.31 3.13 15.10
C LEU A 135 -8.53 4.52 15.68
N ASN A 136 -7.67 4.94 16.58
CA ASN A 136 -7.75 6.25 17.25
C ASN A 136 -6.93 7.34 16.54
N LYS A 137 -6.29 7.03 15.40
CA LYS A 137 -5.43 7.96 14.64
C LYS A 137 -4.36 8.61 15.50
N LYS A 138 -3.80 7.84 16.43
CA LYS A 138 -2.77 8.32 17.36
C LYS A 138 -1.38 8.18 16.74
N ALA A 139 -0.54 9.17 17.02
CA ALA A 139 0.87 9.09 16.69
C ALA A 139 1.58 8.06 17.56
N PHE A 140 2.54 7.37 16.99
CA PHE A 140 3.44 6.46 17.69
C PHE A 140 4.86 6.60 17.16
N LEU A 141 5.82 6.22 17.99
CA LEU A 141 7.24 6.22 17.65
C LEU A 141 7.52 5.07 16.69
N LEU A 142 8.14 5.36 15.55
CA LEU A 142 8.62 4.35 14.63
C LEU A 142 10.05 3.95 15.03
N ASN A 143 10.20 2.82 15.70
CA ASN A 143 11.46 2.28 16.20
C ASN A 143 11.94 1.01 15.45
N GLU A 144 11.10 0.48 14.58
CA GLU A 144 11.40 -0.70 13.76
C GLU A 144 10.59 -0.68 12.46
N THR A 145 10.86 -1.65 11.59
CA THR A 145 10.07 -1.82 10.35
C THR A 145 8.71 -2.43 10.66
N HIS A 146 7.66 -1.83 10.12
CA HIS A 146 6.28 -2.29 10.24
C HIS A 146 5.66 -2.64 8.88
N TYR A 147 4.65 -3.53 8.93
CA TYR A 147 3.95 -4.00 7.75
C TYR A 147 2.45 -3.81 7.89
N ILE A 148 1.83 -3.39 6.81
CA ILE A 148 0.38 -3.25 6.72
C ILE A 148 -0.07 -3.92 5.42
N VAL A 149 -1.07 -4.79 5.50
CA VAL A 149 -1.71 -5.42 4.35
C VAL A 149 -3.19 -5.08 4.34
N PHE A 150 -3.61 -4.39 3.31
CA PHE A 150 -5.01 -4.13 3.03
C PHE A 150 -5.51 -5.14 2.01
N SER A 151 -6.46 -5.99 2.39
CA SER A 151 -7.01 -7.05 1.55
C SER A 151 -8.48 -6.80 1.23
N TYR A 152 -8.86 -7.13 -0.02
CA TYR A 152 -10.21 -7.06 -0.52
C TYR A 152 -10.67 -8.47 -0.92
N GLY A 153 -11.74 -8.95 -0.30
CA GLY A 153 -12.26 -10.31 -0.48
C GLY A 153 -11.51 -11.32 0.37
N VAL A 154 -10.36 -11.82 -0.11
CA VAL A 154 -9.57 -12.87 0.58
C VAL A 154 -8.56 -12.23 1.53
N PRO A 155 -8.58 -12.53 2.83
CA PRO A 155 -7.62 -12.01 3.78
C PRO A 155 -6.23 -12.66 3.64
N LEU A 156 -5.19 -12.00 4.16
CA LEU A 156 -3.90 -12.62 4.38
C LEU A 156 -3.99 -13.55 5.60
N GLU A 157 -3.74 -14.84 5.41
CA GLU A 157 -3.75 -15.86 6.49
C GLU A 157 -2.35 -16.34 6.89
N ALA A 158 -1.35 -16.02 6.06
CA ALA A 158 0.05 -16.37 6.30
C ALA A 158 0.75 -15.39 7.26
N PRO A 159 1.91 -15.75 7.86
CA PRO A 159 2.70 -14.87 8.71
C PRO A 159 3.01 -13.54 8.01
N LEU A 160 2.71 -12.42 8.67
CA LEU A 160 2.70 -11.10 8.06
C LEU A 160 4.09 -10.69 7.52
N VAL A 161 5.10 -10.71 8.38
CA VAL A 161 6.45 -10.20 8.05
C VAL A 161 7.09 -11.02 6.93
N GLU A 162 7.18 -12.33 7.12
CA GLU A 162 7.81 -13.25 6.15
C GLU A 162 7.11 -13.19 4.80
N THR A 163 5.77 -13.17 4.80
CA THR A 163 4.99 -13.11 3.57
C THR A 163 5.15 -11.76 2.86
N SER A 164 5.19 -10.67 3.61
CA SER A 164 5.37 -9.33 3.05
C SER A 164 6.73 -9.19 2.36
N GLU A 165 7.81 -9.66 3.00
CA GLU A 165 9.15 -9.66 2.41
C GLU A 165 9.23 -10.59 1.18
N HIS A 166 8.69 -11.78 1.29
CA HIS A 166 8.66 -12.72 0.17
C HIS A 166 7.90 -12.14 -1.04
N PHE A 167 6.72 -11.55 -0.80
CA PHE A 167 5.92 -10.97 -1.88
C PHE A 167 6.56 -9.72 -2.47
N LEU A 168 7.23 -8.90 -1.66
CA LEU A 168 7.99 -7.75 -2.15
C LEU A 168 9.08 -8.18 -3.12
N ASN A 169 9.91 -9.16 -2.72
CA ASN A 169 11.00 -9.67 -3.55
C ASN A 169 10.48 -10.31 -4.83
N LYS A 170 9.46 -11.17 -4.74
CA LYS A 170 8.84 -11.82 -5.92
C LYS A 170 8.22 -10.79 -6.87
N THR A 171 7.56 -9.76 -6.34
CA THR A 171 6.94 -8.70 -7.14
C THR A 171 8.00 -7.84 -7.82
N HIS A 172 9.08 -7.50 -7.11
CA HIS A 172 10.21 -6.79 -7.67
C HIS A 172 10.81 -7.57 -8.85
N ASP A 173 11.16 -8.83 -8.65
CA ASP A 173 11.74 -9.69 -9.69
C ASP A 173 10.80 -9.88 -10.88
N TYR A 174 9.50 -10.00 -10.62
CA TYR A 174 8.49 -10.06 -11.69
C TYR A 174 8.55 -8.84 -12.59
N TRP A 175 8.56 -7.64 -12.02
CA TRP A 175 8.58 -6.40 -12.80
C TRP A 175 9.89 -6.24 -13.57
N ILE A 176 11.04 -6.52 -12.94
CA ILE A 176 12.34 -6.46 -13.60
C ILE A 176 12.40 -7.43 -14.79
N ASN A 177 11.96 -8.67 -14.59
CA ASN A 177 11.98 -9.67 -15.66
C ASN A 177 10.98 -9.33 -16.77
N TRP A 178 9.82 -8.80 -16.43
CA TRP A 178 8.84 -8.36 -17.41
C TRP A 178 9.39 -7.22 -18.28
N VAL A 179 10.04 -6.22 -17.70
CA VAL A 179 10.66 -5.13 -18.46
C VAL A 179 11.77 -5.67 -19.38
N LYS A 180 12.60 -6.59 -18.90
CA LYS A 180 13.66 -7.24 -19.73
C LYS A 180 13.09 -8.00 -20.92
N SER A 181 11.89 -8.56 -20.80
CA SER A 181 11.23 -9.32 -21.88
C SER A 181 10.45 -8.43 -22.86
N THR A 182 10.33 -7.14 -22.57
CA THR A 182 9.53 -6.20 -23.38
C THR A 182 10.43 -5.51 -24.39
N SER A 183 9.97 -5.40 -25.64
CA SER A 183 10.66 -4.63 -26.68
C SER A 183 10.49 -3.13 -26.43
N ILE A 184 11.58 -2.46 -26.05
CA ILE A 184 11.60 -1.04 -25.73
C ILE A 184 12.29 -0.26 -26.86
N PRO A 185 11.70 0.86 -27.33
CA PRO A 185 12.34 1.73 -28.31
C PRO A 185 13.69 2.28 -27.79
N TYR A 186 14.57 2.62 -28.72
CA TYR A 186 15.88 3.17 -28.38
C TYR A 186 15.82 4.58 -27.75
N ILE A 187 14.78 5.35 -28.05
CA ILE A 187 14.55 6.71 -27.53
C ILE A 187 13.41 6.72 -26.51
N TYR A 188 13.46 7.64 -25.54
CA TYR A 188 12.46 7.81 -24.46
C TYR A 188 12.23 6.53 -23.64
N GLN A 189 13.31 5.79 -23.37
CA GLN A 189 13.21 4.47 -22.71
C GLN A 189 12.52 4.52 -21.36
N ASP A 190 12.87 5.48 -20.50
CA ASP A 190 12.32 5.55 -19.14
C ASP A 190 10.81 5.86 -19.17
N GLU A 191 10.37 6.76 -20.06
CA GLU A 191 8.96 7.12 -20.22
C GLU A 191 8.15 5.97 -20.81
N VAL A 192 8.70 5.27 -21.80
CA VAL A 192 8.06 4.10 -22.41
C VAL A 192 7.94 2.96 -21.42
N ILE A 193 9.02 2.65 -20.68
CA ILE A 193 8.99 1.63 -19.62
C ILE A 193 7.94 2.00 -18.57
N ARG A 194 7.92 3.25 -18.09
CA ARG A 194 6.93 3.69 -17.08
C ARG A 194 5.50 3.54 -17.61
N SER A 195 5.21 3.95 -18.83
CA SER A 195 3.90 3.81 -19.46
C SER A 195 3.49 2.34 -19.60
N ALA A 196 4.40 1.50 -20.09
CA ALA A 196 4.17 0.07 -20.24
C ALA A 196 3.88 -0.63 -18.90
N LEU A 197 4.62 -0.28 -17.84
CA LEU A 197 4.40 -0.80 -16.49
C LEU A 197 3.01 -0.41 -15.95
N VAL A 198 2.55 0.83 -16.19
CA VAL A 198 1.21 1.27 -15.78
C VAL A 198 0.14 0.47 -16.52
N LEU A 199 0.26 0.32 -17.85
CA LEU A 199 -0.69 -0.49 -18.63
C LEU A 199 -0.72 -1.94 -18.15
N LYS A 200 0.44 -2.54 -17.89
CA LYS A 200 0.54 -3.92 -17.40
C LYS A 200 -0.04 -4.10 -15.99
N LEU A 201 0.00 -3.08 -15.15
CA LEU A 201 -0.61 -3.14 -13.82
C LEU A 201 -2.12 -3.35 -13.90
N HIS A 202 -2.77 -2.79 -14.91
CA HIS A 202 -4.24 -2.86 -15.10
C HIS A 202 -4.72 -4.11 -15.86
N GLN A 203 -3.83 -4.96 -16.32
CA GLN A 203 -4.13 -6.29 -16.87
C GLN A 203 -4.29 -7.33 -15.74
#